data_4e6e20fabd5785b390592ef369df3710
#
_entry.id   4e6e20fabd5785b390592ef369df3710
#
_cell.length_a   1.000
_cell.length_b   1.000
_cell.length_c   1.000
_cell.angle_alpha   90.00
_cell.angle_beta   90.00
_cell.angle_gamma   90.00
#
_symmetry.space_group_name_H-M   'P 1'
#
loop_
_entity.id
_entity.type
_entity.pdbx_description
1 polymer ?
#
loop_
_entity_poly.entity_id
_entity_poly.type
_entity_poly.pdbx_seq_one_letter_code
_entity_poly.pdbx_strand_id
1 'polypeptide(L)'
;MAIQHPDIQPAVNHSVQVAIAGAGPVGLMMANYLGQMGIDVLVVEKLDKLIDYPRAIGIDDEALRTMQSVGLVDDVLPHTTPWHAMRFLTPKGRCFADIQPMTDEFGWPRRNAFIQPQVDAVMLEGVSRFPNVRCLFSRELEAFSQQDDEVTLHLKTAEGQREIVKAQWLVACDGGASFVRRTLNVPFEGKTAPNQWIVV
;
A
#
# COMPACT_ATOMS: atom_id res chain seq x y z
N MET A 1 -17.48 -37.85 -27.83
CA MET A 1 -18.54 -36.98 -27.32
C MET A 1 -17.92 -36.25 -26.14
N ALA A 2 -17.39 -35.02 -26.34
CA ALA A 2 -16.76 -34.24 -25.28
C ALA A 2 -17.87 -33.59 -24.48
N ILE A 3 -17.91 -33.85 -23.18
CA ILE A 3 -18.83 -33.19 -22.25
C ILE A 3 -18.28 -31.77 -22.09
N GLN A 4 -18.92 -30.80 -22.74
CA GLN A 4 -18.71 -29.39 -22.44
C GLN A 4 -19.25 -29.13 -21.03
N HIS A 5 -18.36 -28.90 -20.07
CA HIS A 5 -18.75 -28.31 -18.79
C HIS A 5 -19.29 -26.92 -19.08
N PRO A 6 -20.46 -26.55 -18.55
CA PRO A 6 -20.95 -25.18 -18.67
C PRO A 6 -19.92 -24.27 -18.00
N ASP A 7 -19.44 -23.27 -18.77
CA ASP A 7 -18.68 -22.14 -18.22
C ASP A 7 -19.60 -21.40 -17.21
N ILE A 8 -19.58 -21.85 -15.98
CA ILE A 8 -20.18 -21.10 -14.88
C ILE A 8 -19.27 -19.89 -14.70
N GLN A 9 -19.65 -18.77 -15.31
CA GLN A 9 -18.99 -17.51 -15.02
C GLN A 9 -19.13 -17.26 -13.50
N PRO A 10 -18.02 -17.03 -12.79
CA PRO A 10 -18.11 -16.74 -11.36
C PRO A 10 -19.00 -15.52 -11.17
N ALA A 11 -19.87 -15.57 -10.16
CA ALA A 11 -20.75 -14.45 -9.85
C ALA A 11 -19.92 -13.22 -9.48
N VAL A 12 -20.40 -12.04 -9.86
CA VAL A 12 -19.79 -10.77 -9.41
C VAL A 12 -19.97 -10.67 -7.90
N ASN A 13 -18.85 -10.66 -7.16
CA ASN A 13 -18.87 -10.65 -5.70
C ASN A 13 -18.97 -9.22 -5.14
N HIS A 14 -18.36 -8.25 -5.83
CA HIS A 14 -18.34 -6.86 -5.42
C HIS A 14 -18.45 -5.92 -6.62
N SER A 15 -19.16 -4.79 -6.41
CA SER A 15 -19.16 -3.66 -7.34
C SER A 15 -18.85 -2.41 -6.53
N VAL A 16 -17.86 -1.61 -6.97
CA VAL A 16 -17.34 -0.44 -6.24
C VAL A 16 -16.97 0.67 -7.21
N GLN A 17 -16.77 1.88 -6.70
CA GLN A 17 -16.23 2.97 -7.52
C GLN A 17 -14.72 2.79 -7.75
N VAL A 18 -13.98 2.43 -6.70
CA VAL A 18 -12.53 2.28 -6.78
C VAL A 18 -12.10 0.95 -6.18
N ALA A 19 -11.35 0.16 -6.94
CA ALA A 19 -10.60 -0.98 -6.42
C ALA A 19 -9.12 -0.58 -6.25
N ILE A 20 -8.53 -0.91 -5.11
CA ILE A 20 -7.11 -0.68 -4.83
C ILE A 20 -6.41 -2.03 -4.72
N ALA A 21 -5.39 -2.26 -5.55
CA ALA A 21 -4.56 -3.45 -5.45
C ALA A 21 -3.36 -3.18 -4.54
N GLY A 22 -3.33 -3.84 -3.38
CA GLY A 22 -2.30 -3.75 -2.36
C GLY A 22 -2.70 -2.93 -1.13
N ALA A 23 -2.58 -3.53 0.06
CA ALA A 23 -2.79 -2.91 1.37
C ALA A 23 -1.46 -2.50 2.04
N GLY A 24 -0.46 -2.12 1.27
CA GLY A 24 0.73 -1.46 1.78
C GLY A 24 0.45 0.01 2.16
N PRO A 25 1.46 0.76 2.65
CA PRO A 25 1.28 2.13 3.13
C PRO A 25 0.62 3.05 2.08
N VAL A 26 0.94 2.90 0.80
CA VAL A 26 0.35 3.72 -0.27
C VAL A 26 -1.13 3.39 -0.48
N GLY A 27 -1.48 2.09 -0.52
CA GLY A 27 -2.87 1.67 -0.71
C GLY A 27 -3.75 2.01 0.49
N LEU A 28 -3.25 1.82 1.70
CA LEU A 28 -3.97 2.18 2.93
C LEU A 28 -4.18 3.70 3.05
N MET A 29 -3.18 4.50 2.69
CA MET A 29 -3.32 5.95 2.67
C MET A 29 -4.34 6.39 1.62
N MET A 30 -4.29 5.83 0.40
CA MET A 30 -5.29 6.10 -0.64
C MET A 30 -6.69 5.71 -0.16
N ALA A 31 -6.85 4.58 0.51
CA ALA A 31 -8.12 4.13 1.07
C ALA A 31 -8.67 5.11 2.13
N ASN A 32 -7.81 5.66 3.00
CA ASN A 32 -8.21 6.68 3.97
C ASN A 32 -8.69 7.97 3.29
N TYR A 33 -7.97 8.44 2.27
CA TYR A 33 -8.38 9.63 1.50
C TYR A 33 -9.73 9.43 0.81
N LEU A 34 -9.87 8.33 0.08
CA LEU A 34 -11.12 8.06 -0.66
C LEU A 34 -12.29 7.80 0.30
N GLY A 35 -12.01 7.13 1.44
CA GLY A 35 -12.99 6.91 2.49
C GLY A 35 -13.54 8.21 3.07
N GLN A 36 -12.66 9.18 3.36
CA GLN A 36 -13.04 10.51 3.84
C GLN A 36 -13.87 11.29 2.80
N MET A 37 -13.65 11.02 1.51
CA MET A 37 -14.40 11.63 0.42
C MET A 37 -15.75 10.94 0.13
N GLY A 38 -16.09 9.87 0.86
CA GLY A 38 -17.32 9.10 0.67
C GLY A 38 -17.32 8.20 -0.57
N ILE A 39 -16.16 7.93 -1.16
CA ILE A 39 -16.02 7.05 -2.33
C ILE A 39 -16.12 5.59 -1.88
N ASP A 40 -16.91 4.76 -2.60
CA ASP A 40 -16.99 3.32 -2.34
C ASP A 40 -15.71 2.61 -2.81
N VAL A 41 -14.97 2.04 -1.87
CA VAL A 41 -13.62 1.49 -2.10
C VAL A 41 -13.52 0.05 -1.65
N LEU A 42 -12.86 -0.76 -2.46
CA LEU A 42 -12.40 -2.09 -2.10
C LEU A 42 -10.88 -2.18 -2.23
N VAL A 43 -10.20 -2.41 -1.11
CA VAL A 43 -8.77 -2.76 -1.10
C VAL A 43 -8.63 -4.26 -1.15
N VAL A 44 -7.79 -4.78 -2.04
CA VAL A 44 -7.47 -6.20 -2.14
C VAL A 44 -5.98 -6.43 -1.86
N GLU A 45 -5.68 -7.37 -0.97
CA GLU A 45 -4.32 -7.71 -0.56
C GLU A 45 -4.12 -9.23 -0.63
N LYS A 46 -3.05 -9.65 -1.29
CA LYS A 46 -2.73 -11.09 -1.47
C LYS A 46 -2.29 -11.78 -0.19
N LEU A 47 -1.66 -11.03 0.73
CA LEU A 47 -1.26 -11.57 2.02
C LEU A 47 -2.46 -11.72 2.95
N ASP A 48 -2.34 -12.56 3.94
CA ASP A 48 -3.36 -12.79 4.97
C ASP A 48 -3.40 -11.68 6.04
N LYS A 49 -2.34 -10.89 6.13
CA LYS A 49 -2.16 -9.77 7.06
C LYS A 49 -1.21 -8.72 6.50
N LEU A 50 -1.08 -7.61 7.19
CA LEU A 50 -0.02 -6.64 6.93
C LEU A 50 1.35 -7.27 7.16
N ILE A 51 2.36 -6.75 6.47
CA ILE A 51 3.75 -7.18 6.72
C ILE A 51 4.14 -6.85 8.16
N ASP A 52 4.87 -7.75 8.81
CA ASP A 52 5.30 -7.62 10.21
C ASP A 52 6.81 -7.30 10.36
N TYR A 53 7.44 -6.92 9.27
CA TYR A 53 8.84 -6.49 9.24
C TYR A 53 8.97 -5.13 8.53
N PRO A 54 9.91 -4.27 8.99
CA PRO A 54 10.08 -2.96 8.40
C PRO A 54 10.78 -3.05 7.02
N ARG A 55 10.29 -2.26 6.07
CA ARG A 55 10.97 -1.97 4.80
C ARG A 55 11.50 -0.53 4.77
N ALA A 56 10.95 0.32 5.62
CA ALA A 56 11.35 1.70 5.81
C ALA A 56 11.57 1.97 7.30
N ILE A 57 12.51 2.86 7.59
CA ILE A 57 12.90 3.24 8.96
C ILE A 57 12.81 4.75 9.20
N GLY A 58 12.53 5.52 8.17
CA GLY A 58 12.41 6.98 8.26
C GLY A 58 11.09 7.45 7.69
N ILE A 59 10.44 8.37 8.41
CA ILE A 59 9.26 9.10 7.99
C ILE A 59 9.56 10.61 8.10
N ASP A 60 9.23 11.36 7.07
CA ASP A 60 9.48 12.79 7.00
C ASP A 60 8.25 13.62 7.41
N ASP A 61 8.44 14.93 7.43
CA ASP A 61 7.40 15.90 7.74
C ASP A 61 6.25 15.88 6.71
N GLU A 62 6.54 15.65 5.44
CA GLU A 62 5.51 15.56 4.39
C GLU A 62 4.61 14.34 4.58
N ALA A 63 5.18 13.19 4.98
CA ALA A 63 4.40 12.01 5.30
C ALA A 63 3.53 12.24 6.56
N LEU A 64 4.06 12.91 7.60
CA LEU A 64 3.27 13.27 8.79
C LEU A 64 2.14 14.26 8.46
N ARG A 65 2.37 15.23 7.55
CA ARG A 65 1.30 16.10 7.04
C ARG A 65 0.23 15.32 6.28
N THR A 66 0.65 14.31 5.52
CA THR A 66 -0.28 13.40 4.84
C THR A 66 -1.15 12.65 5.85
N MET A 67 -0.54 12.12 6.94
CA MET A 67 -1.27 11.48 8.04
C MET A 67 -2.22 12.47 8.75
N GLN A 68 -1.78 13.71 8.94
CA GLN A 68 -2.60 14.78 9.53
C GLN A 68 -3.85 15.07 8.68
N SER A 69 -3.72 15.09 7.36
CA SER A 69 -4.83 15.43 6.45
C SER A 69 -5.96 14.40 6.46
N VAL A 70 -5.68 13.18 6.89
CA VAL A 70 -6.68 12.11 7.09
C VAL A 70 -6.98 11.85 8.57
N GLY A 71 -6.46 12.71 9.48
CA GLY A 71 -6.75 12.65 10.91
C GLY A 71 -6.11 11.46 11.64
N LEU A 72 -4.94 10.98 11.20
CA LEU A 72 -4.22 9.85 11.78
C LEU A 72 -2.90 10.23 12.46
N VAL A 73 -2.49 11.50 12.39
CA VAL A 73 -1.16 11.90 12.84
C VAL A 73 -0.95 11.66 14.34
N ASP A 74 -1.96 11.94 15.17
CA ASP A 74 -1.87 11.76 16.62
C ASP A 74 -1.71 10.29 17.01
N ASP A 75 -2.29 9.38 16.24
CA ASP A 75 -2.16 7.93 16.45
C ASP A 75 -0.83 7.39 15.88
N VAL A 76 -0.24 8.07 14.89
CA VAL A 76 1.05 7.71 14.28
C VAL A 76 2.23 8.18 15.14
N LEU A 77 2.17 9.37 15.72
CA LEU A 77 3.27 9.96 16.48
C LEU A 77 3.85 9.07 17.59
N PRO A 78 3.06 8.30 18.38
CA PRO A 78 3.59 7.38 19.38
C PRO A 78 4.49 6.27 18.83
N HIS A 79 4.41 6.00 17.52
CA HIS A 79 5.21 5.00 16.81
C HIS A 79 6.42 5.62 16.08
N THR A 80 6.72 6.89 16.37
CA THR A 80 7.84 7.61 15.78
C THR A 80 8.84 8.07 16.84
N THR A 81 10.07 8.29 16.40
CA THR A 81 11.11 8.96 17.20
C THR A 81 11.53 10.20 16.41
N PRO A 82 11.22 11.41 16.90
CA PRO A 82 11.53 12.64 16.20
C PRO A 82 13.04 12.91 16.14
N TRP A 83 13.44 13.76 15.21
CA TRP A 83 14.82 14.25 15.07
C TRP A 83 15.84 13.13 14.78
N HIS A 84 15.43 12.12 14.04
CA HIS A 84 16.29 10.99 13.72
C HIS A 84 17.46 11.38 12.83
N ALA A 85 18.69 11.22 13.35
CA ALA A 85 19.92 11.43 12.60
C ALA A 85 20.24 10.24 11.70
N MET A 86 20.83 10.50 10.53
CA MET A 86 21.33 9.48 9.63
C MET A 86 22.84 9.63 9.45
N ARG A 87 23.59 8.59 9.86
CA ARG A 87 25.05 8.56 9.74
C ARG A 87 25.50 7.56 8.69
N PHE A 88 26.36 8.00 7.81
CA PHE A 88 27.00 7.14 6.83
C PHE A 88 28.41 6.80 7.30
N LEU A 89 28.68 5.52 7.44
CA LEU A 89 29.95 5.02 7.94
C LEU A 89 30.72 4.30 6.83
N THR A 90 32.04 4.45 6.84
CA THR A 90 32.91 3.59 6.06
C THR A 90 32.96 2.17 6.65
N PRO A 91 33.46 1.15 5.93
CA PRO A 91 33.66 -0.19 6.48
C PRO A 91 34.56 -0.23 7.74
N LYS A 92 35.39 0.80 7.94
CA LYS A 92 36.26 0.97 9.13
C LYS A 92 35.59 1.77 10.26
N GLY A 93 34.27 2.04 10.17
CA GLY A 93 33.52 2.75 11.19
C GLY A 93 33.70 4.28 11.21
N ARG A 94 34.43 4.87 10.26
CA ARG A 94 34.57 6.34 10.18
C ARG A 94 33.30 6.94 9.58
N CYS A 95 32.68 7.88 10.32
CA CYS A 95 31.57 8.66 9.78
C CYS A 95 32.08 9.63 8.71
N PHE A 96 31.47 9.57 7.50
CA PHE A 96 31.81 10.50 6.41
C PHE A 96 30.64 11.43 6.05
N ALA A 97 29.43 11.14 6.50
CA ALA A 97 28.30 12.04 6.43
C ALA A 97 27.40 11.84 7.66
N ASP A 98 27.03 12.95 8.29
CA ASP A 98 26.10 13.00 9.43
C ASP A 98 24.99 13.99 9.07
N ILE A 99 23.78 13.47 8.83
CA ILE A 99 22.62 14.24 8.43
C ILE A 99 21.70 14.35 9.63
N GLN A 100 21.58 15.55 10.19
CA GLN A 100 20.79 15.85 11.38
C GLN A 100 19.85 17.02 11.10
N PRO A 101 18.76 16.82 10.37
CA PRO A 101 17.80 17.88 10.10
C PRO A 101 17.01 18.19 11.39
N MET A 102 17.40 19.24 12.08
CA MET A 102 16.81 19.68 13.35
C MET A 102 15.84 20.86 13.11
N THR A 103 14.98 20.72 12.12
CA THR A 103 14.01 21.77 11.73
C THR A 103 12.60 21.19 11.67
N ASP A 104 11.61 22.05 11.92
CA ASP A 104 10.17 21.75 11.90
C ASP A 104 9.37 22.87 11.20
N GLU A 105 10.02 23.61 10.29
CA GLU A 105 9.47 24.76 9.59
C GLU A 105 8.17 24.46 8.81
N PHE A 106 7.90 23.18 8.55
CA PHE A 106 6.67 22.72 7.89
C PHE A 106 5.64 22.10 8.86
N GLY A 107 5.80 22.34 10.16
CA GLY A 107 4.87 21.94 11.21
C GLY A 107 5.19 20.61 11.90
N TRP A 108 6.05 19.77 11.30
CA TRP A 108 6.51 18.50 11.88
C TRP A 108 8.02 18.40 11.83
N PRO A 109 8.65 17.63 12.75
CA PRO A 109 10.08 17.36 12.66
C PRO A 109 10.43 16.77 11.30
N ARG A 110 11.41 17.39 10.62
CA ARG A 110 11.75 17.10 9.23
C ARG A 110 12.12 15.63 8.98
N ARG A 111 12.63 14.94 10.00
CA ARG A 111 12.98 13.53 9.92
C ARG A 111 12.71 12.82 11.22
N ASN A 112 12.03 11.71 11.14
CA ASN A 112 11.69 10.86 12.26
C ASN A 112 12.06 9.41 11.92
N ALA A 113 12.50 8.64 12.91
CA ALA A 113 12.48 7.18 12.79
C ALA A 113 11.06 6.69 13.06
N PHE A 114 10.68 5.53 12.53
CA PHE A 114 9.38 4.94 12.79
C PHE A 114 9.42 3.41 12.70
N ILE A 115 8.42 2.78 13.29
CA ILE A 115 8.22 1.34 13.21
C ILE A 115 7.10 1.10 12.18
N GLN A 116 7.48 0.83 10.93
CA GLN A 116 6.56 0.74 9.81
C GLN A 116 5.35 -0.17 10.06
N PRO A 117 5.47 -1.43 10.56
CA PRO A 117 4.31 -2.27 10.81
C PRO A 117 3.27 -1.65 11.75
N GLN A 118 3.70 -0.86 12.74
CA GLN A 118 2.79 -0.19 13.66
C GLN A 118 2.06 0.97 12.98
N VAL A 119 2.77 1.75 12.16
CA VAL A 119 2.15 2.84 11.39
C VAL A 119 1.21 2.29 10.32
N ASP A 120 1.57 1.18 9.65
CA ASP A 120 0.69 0.50 8.71
C ASP A 120 -0.59 -0.01 9.41
N ALA A 121 -0.48 -0.51 10.65
CA ALA A 121 -1.64 -0.92 11.46
C ALA A 121 -2.54 0.27 11.81
N VAL A 122 -1.99 1.42 12.19
CA VAL A 122 -2.75 2.67 12.41
C VAL A 122 -3.51 3.08 11.14
N MET A 123 -2.88 3.00 9.98
CA MET A 123 -3.55 3.32 8.72
C MET A 123 -4.69 2.34 8.39
N LEU A 124 -4.50 1.05 8.66
CA LEU A 124 -5.55 0.04 8.48
C LEU A 124 -6.72 0.25 9.44
N GLU A 125 -6.44 0.54 10.71
CA GLU A 125 -7.47 0.90 11.68
C GLU A 125 -8.20 2.18 11.26
N GLY A 126 -7.47 3.16 10.74
CA GLY A 126 -8.02 4.39 10.18
C GLY A 126 -9.05 4.16 9.08
N VAL A 127 -8.85 3.15 8.24
CA VAL A 127 -9.81 2.73 7.20
C VAL A 127 -11.14 2.28 7.81
N SER A 128 -11.13 1.63 8.97
CA SER A 128 -12.35 1.12 9.62
C SER A 128 -13.34 2.22 10.05
N ARG A 129 -12.91 3.48 10.09
CA ARG A 129 -13.78 4.64 10.35
C ARG A 129 -14.79 4.88 9.22
N PHE A 130 -14.55 4.32 8.03
CA PHE A 130 -15.30 4.60 6.82
C PHE A 130 -16.12 3.38 6.39
N PRO A 131 -17.48 3.40 6.52
CA PRO A 131 -18.32 2.27 6.14
C PRO A 131 -18.32 1.99 4.63
N ASN A 132 -17.87 2.95 3.83
CA ASN A 132 -17.71 2.87 2.38
C ASN A 132 -16.36 2.30 1.94
N VAL A 133 -15.51 1.84 2.86
CA VAL A 133 -14.21 1.23 2.54
C VAL A 133 -14.14 -0.17 3.12
N ARG A 134 -13.76 -1.14 2.30
CA ARG A 134 -13.58 -2.54 2.68
C ARG A 134 -12.19 -2.99 2.32
N CYS A 135 -11.55 -3.78 3.19
CA CYS A 135 -10.27 -4.43 2.93
C CYS A 135 -10.45 -5.95 2.92
N LEU A 136 -10.05 -6.58 1.82
CA LEU A 136 -10.04 -8.04 1.67
C LEU A 136 -8.60 -8.53 1.60
N PHE A 137 -8.18 -9.22 2.65
CA PHE A 137 -6.91 -9.94 2.70
C PHE A 137 -7.04 -11.34 2.08
N SER A 138 -5.91 -11.98 1.79
CA SER A 138 -5.86 -13.29 1.12
C SER A 138 -6.61 -13.30 -0.22
N ARG A 139 -6.50 -12.19 -0.96
CA ARG A 139 -7.10 -12.00 -2.30
C ARG A 139 -6.03 -11.54 -3.28
N GLU A 140 -5.57 -12.46 -4.11
CA GLU A 140 -4.58 -12.16 -5.14
C GLU A 140 -5.26 -11.72 -6.44
N LEU A 141 -4.84 -10.58 -6.97
CA LEU A 141 -5.25 -10.13 -8.31
C LEU A 141 -4.49 -10.94 -9.37
N GLU A 142 -5.18 -11.88 -10.05
CA GLU A 142 -4.60 -12.72 -11.09
C GLU A 142 -4.76 -12.15 -12.49
N ALA A 143 -5.85 -11.42 -12.75
CA ALA A 143 -6.11 -10.78 -14.03
C ALA A 143 -7.02 -9.58 -13.87
N PHE A 144 -6.99 -8.68 -14.82
CA PHE A 144 -8.00 -7.63 -14.96
C PHE A 144 -8.21 -7.30 -16.44
N SER A 145 -9.38 -6.78 -16.75
CA SER A 145 -9.73 -6.27 -18.07
C SER A 145 -10.48 -4.95 -17.92
N GLN A 146 -10.34 -4.08 -18.90
CA GLN A 146 -11.07 -2.82 -18.97
C GLN A 146 -11.95 -2.83 -20.20
N GLN A 147 -13.20 -2.48 -20.02
CA GLN A 147 -14.16 -2.28 -21.10
C GLN A 147 -15.02 -1.06 -20.78
N ASP A 148 -15.06 -0.11 -21.71
CA ASP A 148 -15.74 1.17 -21.53
C ASP A 148 -15.30 1.86 -20.21
N ASP A 149 -16.24 2.14 -19.31
CA ASP A 149 -16.01 2.81 -18.03
C ASP A 149 -15.91 1.84 -16.85
N GLU A 150 -15.68 0.55 -17.10
CA GLU A 150 -15.60 -0.49 -16.07
C GLU A 150 -14.30 -1.28 -16.18
N VAL A 151 -13.69 -1.56 -15.02
CA VAL A 151 -12.60 -2.50 -14.86
C VAL A 151 -13.11 -3.73 -14.13
N THR A 152 -12.92 -4.90 -14.73
CA THR A 152 -13.23 -6.19 -14.10
C THR A 152 -11.96 -6.81 -13.57
N LEU A 153 -11.90 -7.08 -12.26
CA LEU A 153 -10.79 -7.74 -11.58
C LEU A 153 -11.15 -9.20 -11.32
N HIS A 154 -10.22 -10.10 -11.60
CA HIS A 154 -10.29 -11.51 -11.26
C HIS A 154 -9.36 -11.79 -10.09
N LEU A 155 -9.95 -12.14 -8.95
CA LEU A 155 -9.23 -12.42 -7.72
C LEU A 155 -9.23 -13.92 -7.45
N LYS A 156 -8.19 -14.36 -6.75
CA LYS A 156 -8.06 -15.71 -6.21
C LYS A 156 -7.93 -15.65 -4.70
N THR A 157 -8.75 -16.44 -4.01
CA THR A 157 -8.68 -16.60 -2.56
C THR A 157 -7.56 -17.57 -2.16
N ALA A 158 -7.20 -17.60 -0.87
CA ALA A 158 -6.24 -18.56 -0.35
C ALA A 158 -6.65 -20.04 -0.61
N GLU A 159 -7.95 -20.31 -0.64
CA GLU A 159 -8.52 -21.64 -0.92
C GLU A 159 -8.58 -21.95 -2.41
N GLY A 160 -8.13 -21.02 -3.27
CA GLY A 160 -8.11 -21.18 -4.73
C GLY A 160 -9.45 -20.88 -5.41
N GLN A 161 -10.41 -20.34 -4.70
CA GLN A 161 -11.68 -19.90 -5.28
C GLN A 161 -11.50 -18.63 -6.11
N ARG A 162 -12.32 -18.43 -7.12
CA ARG A 162 -12.29 -17.23 -7.97
C ARG A 162 -13.42 -16.29 -7.57
N GLU A 163 -13.08 -15.02 -7.43
CA GLU A 163 -13.99 -13.92 -7.16
C GLU A 163 -13.86 -12.87 -8.27
N ILE A 164 -14.95 -12.19 -8.60
CA ILE A 164 -14.97 -11.09 -9.57
C ILE A 164 -15.34 -9.80 -8.84
N VAL A 165 -14.53 -8.77 -9.07
CA VAL A 165 -14.81 -7.40 -8.63
C VAL A 165 -14.97 -6.51 -9.86
N LYS A 166 -16.04 -5.72 -9.89
CA LYS A 166 -16.26 -4.67 -10.87
C LYS A 166 -15.97 -3.31 -10.23
N ALA A 167 -15.23 -2.46 -10.91
CA ALA A 167 -14.90 -1.13 -10.44
C ALA A 167 -14.89 -0.13 -11.59
N GLN A 168 -15.14 1.15 -11.30
CA GLN A 168 -14.92 2.22 -12.28
C GLN A 168 -13.42 2.49 -12.46
N TRP A 169 -12.65 2.32 -11.39
CA TRP A 169 -11.20 2.58 -11.37
C TRP A 169 -10.44 1.47 -10.66
N LEU A 170 -9.30 1.09 -11.21
CA LEU A 170 -8.29 0.26 -10.54
C LEU A 170 -7.07 1.10 -10.22
N VAL A 171 -6.74 1.24 -8.94
CA VAL A 171 -5.53 1.92 -8.47
C VAL A 171 -4.48 0.89 -8.07
N ALA A 172 -3.34 0.91 -8.74
CA ALA A 172 -2.25 -0.03 -8.49
C ALA A 172 -1.34 0.48 -7.37
N CYS A 173 -1.45 -0.14 -6.19
CA CYS A 173 -0.59 0.07 -5.02
C CYS A 173 0.17 -1.21 -4.64
N ASP A 174 0.42 -2.09 -5.61
CA ASP A 174 0.97 -3.45 -5.47
C ASP A 174 2.52 -3.49 -5.49
N GLY A 175 3.14 -2.33 -5.27
CA GLY A 175 4.56 -2.20 -4.96
C GLY A 175 5.51 -2.28 -6.15
N GLY A 176 6.83 -2.36 -5.88
CA GLY A 176 7.87 -2.30 -6.89
C GLY A 176 7.83 -3.44 -7.92
N ALA A 177 7.33 -4.61 -7.54
CA ALA A 177 7.09 -5.75 -8.41
C ALA A 177 5.66 -5.79 -8.97
N SER A 178 5.02 -4.63 -9.14
CA SER A 178 3.62 -4.48 -9.53
C SER A 178 3.20 -5.41 -10.67
N PHE A 179 2.17 -6.21 -10.42
CA PHE A 179 1.50 -7.02 -11.42
C PHE A 179 0.75 -6.13 -12.42
N VAL A 180 0.03 -5.12 -11.92
CA VAL A 180 -0.77 -4.22 -12.76
C VAL A 180 0.12 -3.46 -13.74
N ARG A 181 1.25 -2.89 -13.26
CA ARG A 181 2.21 -2.21 -14.14
C ARG A 181 2.70 -3.12 -15.27
N ARG A 182 3.11 -4.37 -14.94
CA ARG A 182 3.60 -5.32 -15.94
C ARG A 182 2.54 -5.71 -16.94
N THR A 183 1.31 -5.92 -16.50
CA THR A 183 0.17 -6.26 -17.37
C THR A 183 -0.14 -5.13 -18.36
N LEU A 184 -0.01 -3.87 -17.89
CA LEU A 184 -0.18 -2.68 -18.74
C LEU A 184 1.04 -2.37 -19.62
N ASN A 185 2.11 -3.19 -19.53
CA ASN A 185 3.37 -2.96 -20.23
C ASN A 185 4.00 -1.57 -19.94
N VAL A 186 3.74 -1.00 -18.77
CA VAL A 186 4.38 0.26 -18.34
C VAL A 186 5.81 -0.06 -17.92
N PRO A 187 6.82 0.55 -18.56
CA PRO A 187 8.21 0.25 -18.26
C PRO A 187 8.58 0.70 -16.84
N PHE A 188 9.56 0.03 -16.25
CA PHE A 188 10.17 0.43 -14.98
C PHE A 188 11.66 0.64 -15.27
N GLU A 189 11.94 1.84 -15.76
CA GLU A 189 13.28 2.19 -16.23
C GLU A 189 14.28 2.28 -15.08
N GLY A 190 15.53 1.99 -15.37
CA GLY A 190 16.62 2.05 -14.40
C GLY A 190 17.41 0.75 -14.31
N LYS A 191 18.20 0.65 -13.25
CA LYS A 191 19.04 -0.52 -12.96
C LYS A 191 18.82 -0.97 -11.54
N THR A 192 18.69 -2.27 -11.33
CA THR A 192 18.74 -2.86 -10.00
C THR A 192 20.18 -2.83 -9.51
N ALA A 193 20.40 -2.25 -8.32
CA ALA A 193 21.74 -2.29 -7.70
C ALA A 193 22.12 -3.76 -7.41
N PRO A 194 23.37 -4.16 -7.70
CA PRO A 194 23.82 -5.53 -7.45
C PRO A 194 23.98 -5.85 -5.96
N ASN A 195 23.99 -4.83 -5.13
CA ASN A 195 24.21 -4.97 -3.69
C ASN A 195 22.91 -5.38 -2.98
N GLN A 196 23.05 -6.25 -1.99
CA GLN A 196 21.97 -6.57 -1.07
C GLN A 196 22.05 -5.63 0.15
N TRP A 197 20.90 -5.26 0.65
CA TRP A 197 20.76 -4.40 1.82
C TRP A 197 20.13 -5.21 2.96
N ILE A 198 20.64 -4.98 4.17
CA ILE A 198 20.09 -5.55 5.39
C ILE A 198 19.54 -4.41 6.23
N VAL A 199 18.31 -4.55 6.69
CA VAL A 199 17.70 -3.69 7.71
C VAL A 199 17.74 -4.48 9.01
N VAL A 200 18.32 -3.88 10.07
CA VAL A 200 18.50 -4.48 11.39
C VAL A 200 17.78 -3.65 12.42
#